data_da64416970d05650dcea24cac846be9d
#
_entry.id   da64416970d05650dcea24cac846be9d
#
_cell.length_a   1.000
_cell.length_b   1.000
_cell.length_c   1.000
_cell.angle_alpha   90.00
_cell.angle_beta   90.00
_cell.angle_gamma   90.00
#
_symmetry.space_group_name_H-M   'P 1'
#
loop_
_entity.id
_entity.type
_entity.pdbx_description
1 polymer ?
#
loop_
_entity_poly.entity_id
_entity_poly.type
_entity_poly.pdbx_seq_one_letter_code
_entity_poly.pdbx_strand_id
1 'polypeptide(L)'
;MKNRVKELRNFIKSKNADAILINSADDFLSEYNILPLNSRYKVTGFSGSMGDCIVTSDNVYQIADGRYHEQADKEVDHNVVTVLKMQQGSSPIEEILNVLDKNSTLILTANKVPMQFCQTLEKKAAKKKIKISYILNDPIEDLAQNKYTNVKVVEIPKSITKYSAEEKFKKLKLKDNEVLLITNPVDFAYFTNLRNFDFPYSAAPRAKAIVTNNEFEIFTDSKIPLKFDGLKIHKLSTFRKHLANIREKSILVDKGALSQADFMQIHSSNKLKSSKIFELKSQKYNTEIVHLKSAFARTDKVLKKMYDLINSNKQLSEYDLYCAIIKYFEEEGAVSQSFKPIIASGTNSSIIHYSVASDKKMIKDGDMIMIDCGGYFEGGIATDITRTFVKGNPNDECKRIYTKVLKAFISTYTKKYSPDTTWQDIDLNTRKNLTDEDKNGYLFNHSTGHGIGISVHEFPPRCSFQDAFAKPFKKNYVFSIEPGLYKAGTAGVRLENAVYVKSVKPNFEIEVLSHYPFEERLIDRSLLTKSEQKFLDEWQDYGKKNNLCN
;
A
#
# COMPACT_ATOMS: atom_id res chain seq x y z
N MET A 1 4.38 7.74 -25.34
CA MET A 1 3.07 7.10 -25.31
C MET A 1 2.67 6.53 -26.68
N LYS A 2 2.33 7.33 -27.73
CA LYS A 2 1.85 6.84 -29.05
C LYS A 2 2.73 5.76 -29.70
N ASN A 3 4.06 5.89 -29.63
CA ASN A 3 4.98 4.89 -30.18
C ASN A 3 4.88 3.54 -29.42
N ARG A 4 4.76 3.57 -28.08
CA ARG A 4 4.62 2.36 -27.25
C ARG A 4 3.31 1.63 -27.54
N VAL A 5 2.22 2.38 -27.73
CA VAL A 5 0.92 1.79 -28.13
C VAL A 5 1.02 1.10 -29.49
N LYS A 6 1.72 1.74 -30.46
CA LYS A 6 1.96 1.13 -31.78
C LYS A 6 2.82 -0.13 -31.70
N GLU A 7 3.88 -0.13 -30.88
CA GLU A 7 4.71 -1.30 -30.61
C GLU A 7 3.89 -2.46 -30.03
N LEU A 8 3.03 -2.18 -29.03
CA LEU A 8 2.14 -3.18 -28.43
C LEU A 8 1.12 -3.73 -29.43
N ARG A 9 0.50 -2.91 -30.26
CA ARG A 9 -0.43 -3.36 -31.30
C ARG A 9 0.25 -4.28 -32.32
N ASN A 10 1.46 -3.96 -32.74
CA ASN A 10 2.26 -4.82 -33.62
C ASN A 10 2.60 -6.14 -32.93
N PHE A 11 2.93 -6.09 -31.63
CA PHE A 11 3.21 -7.28 -30.83
C PHE A 11 1.96 -8.18 -30.69
N ILE A 12 0.80 -7.62 -30.34
CA ILE A 12 -0.48 -8.32 -30.25
C ILE A 12 -0.77 -9.06 -31.58
N LYS A 13 -0.66 -8.34 -32.71
CA LYS A 13 -0.85 -8.92 -34.05
C LYS A 13 0.13 -10.06 -34.33
N SER A 14 1.41 -9.92 -33.96
CA SER A 14 2.43 -10.96 -34.16
C SER A 14 2.16 -12.24 -33.37
N LYS A 15 1.37 -12.16 -32.29
CA LYS A 15 0.97 -13.26 -31.42
C LYS A 15 -0.41 -13.84 -31.78
N ASN A 16 -1.05 -13.36 -32.85
CA ASN A 16 -2.44 -13.71 -33.21
C ASN A 16 -3.39 -13.56 -32.01
N ALA A 17 -3.27 -12.45 -31.30
CA ALA A 17 -4.08 -12.10 -30.15
C ALA A 17 -4.86 -10.80 -30.41
N ASP A 18 -5.82 -10.50 -29.53
CA ASP A 18 -6.72 -9.34 -29.67
C ASP A 18 -6.40 -8.25 -28.67
N ALA A 19 -5.81 -8.61 -27.53
CA ALA A 19 -5.48 -7.66 -26.48
C ALA A 19 -4.28 -8.10 -25.62
N ILE A 20 -3.67 -7.14 -24.92
CA ILE A 20 -2.67 -7.37 -23.89
C ILE A 20 -2.99 -6.58 -22.63
N LEU A 21 -2.86 -7.22 -21.46
CA LEU A 21 -2.93 -6.58 -20.16
C LEU A 21 -1.53 -6.09 -19.76
N ILE A 22 -1.43 -4.81 -19.44
CA ILE A 22 -0.21 -4.16 -18.95
C ILE A 22 -0.51 -3.60 -17.55
N ASN A 23 0.23 -4.06 -16.55
CA ASN A 23 0.08 -3.59 -15.17
C ASN A 23 1.30 -2.78 -14.69
N SER A 24 1.23 -2.29 -13.44
CA SER A 24 2.29 -1.51 -12.81
C SER A 24 3.34 -2.37 -12.10
N ALA A 25 3.05 -3.65 -11.87
CA ALA A 25 3.88 -4.54 -11.07
C ALA A 25 5.24 -4.84 -11.70
N ASP A 26 6.19 -5.23 -10.86
CA ASP A 26 7.46 -5.83 -11.23
C ASP A 26 7.41 -7.38 -11.08
N ASP A 27 8.55 -8.05 -11.28
CA ASP A 27 8.67 -9.52 -11.15
C ASP A 27 8.47 -10.06 -9.71
N PHE A 28 8.38 -9.17 -8.74
CA PHE A 28 8.08 -9.48 -7.34
C PHE A 28 6.64 -9.14 -6.95
N LEU A 29 5.84 -8.69 -7.91
CA LEU A 29 4.47 -8.24 -7.71
C LEU A 29 4.36 -7.07 -6.69
N SER A 30 5.38 -6.21 -6.66
CA SER A 30 5.45 -5.07 -5.75
C SER A 30 4.40 -4.02 -6.12
N GLU A 31 3.72 -3.45 -5.11
CA GLU A 31 2.77 -2.36 -5.30
C GLU A 31 3.46 -1.09 -5.81
N TYR A 32 4.55 -0.71 -5.13
CA TYR A 32 5.33 0.46 -5.52
C TYR A 32 6.46 0.06 -6.48
N ASN A 33 6.27 0.43 -7.74
CA ASN A 33 7.29 0.31 -8.77
C ASN A 33 7.64 1.71 -9.29
N ILE A 34 8.94 1.98 -9.47
CA ILE A 34 9.38 3.29 -9.97
C ILE A 34 8.85 3.54 -11.39
N LEU A 35 8.47 4.78 -11.68
CA LEU A 35 7.86 5.13 -12.97
C LEU A 35 8.68 4.70 -14.19
N PRO A 36 10.03 4.81 -14.21
CA PRO A 36 10.85 4.32 -15.33
C PRO A 36 10.73 2.81 -15.61
N LEU A 37 10.37 1.99 -14.60
CA LEU A 37 10.16 0.54 -14.74
C LEU A 37 8.69 0.16 -14.85
N ASN A 38 7.78 1.10 -14.64
CA ASN A 38 6.34 0.86 -14.67
C ASN A 38 5.81 0.86 -16.11
N SER A 39 5.52 -0.31 -16.64
CA SER A 39 5.06 -0.50 -18.03
C SER A 39 3.73 0.19 -18.29
N ARG A 40 2.78 0.15 -17.36
CA ARG A 40 1.51 0.83 -17.49
C ARG A 40 1.71 2.36 -17.61
N TYR A 41 2.56 2.96 -16.77
CA TYR A 41 2.89 4.39 -16.87
C TYR A 41 3.47 4.75 -18.24
N LYS A 42 4.35 3.93 -18.80
CA LYS A 42 4.94 4.15 -20.14
C LYS A 42 3.87 4.16 -21.24
N VAL A 43 2.76 3.43 -21.07
CA VAL A 43 1.67 3.32 -22.04
C VAL A 43 0.64 4.41 -21.86
N THR A 44 0.23 4.70 -20.63
CA THR A 44 -0.94 5.56 -20.34
C THR A 44 -0.58 6.94 -19.81
N GLY A 45 0.64 7.11 -19.25
CA GLY A 45 1.02 8.32 -18.51
C GLY A 45 0.47 8.35 -17.09
N PHE A 46 -0.37 7.39 -16.68
CA PHE A 46 -0.95 7.35 -15.36
C PHE A 46 0.06 6.89 -14.30
N SER A 47 0.33 7.74 -13.30
CA SER A 47 1.37 7.55 -12.28
C SER A 47 0.90 6.89 -10.99
N GLY A 48 -0.39 6.60 -10.81
CA GLY A 48 -0.92 5.95 -9.60
C GLY A 48 -0.25 4.60 -9.29
N SER A 49 -0.21 4.17 -8.04
CA SER A 49 0.48 2.92 -7.66
C SER A 49 -0.28 1.66 -8.13
N MET A 50 -1.59 1.73 -8.25
CA MET A 50 -2.46 0.63 -8.64
C MET A 50 -3.26 0.94 -9.91
N GLY A 51 -3.75 -0.12 -10.55
CA GLY A 51 -4.58 -0.06 -11.76
C GLY A 51 -3.93 -0.78 -12.94
N ASP A 52 -4.76 -1.21 -13.88
CA ASP A 52 -4.36 -1.99 -15.03
C ASP A 52 -4.64 -1.22 -16.32
N CYS A 53 -3.88 -1.53 -17.37
CA CYS A 53 -4.11 -1.02 -18.72
C CYS A 53 -4.38 -2.18 -19.67
N ILE A 54 -5.39 -2.04 -20.53
CA ILE A 54 -5.65 -2.97 -21.61
C ILE A 54 -5.42 -2.25 -22.94
N VAL A 55 -4.58 -2.86 -23.77
CA VAL A 55 -4.35 -2.40 -25.15
C VAL A 55 -4.99 -3.40 -26.10
N THR A 56 -5.89 -2.91 -26.96
CA THR A 56 -6.49 -3.67 -28.07
C THR A 56 -5.99 -3.15 -29.42
N SER A 57 -6.46 -3.73 -30.53
CA SER A 57 -6.19 -3.19 -31.88
C SER A 57 -6.55 -1.71 -32.00
N ASP A 58 -7.65 -1.28 -31.37
CA ASP A 58 -8.25 0.04 -31.61
C ASP A 58 -8.18 0.97 -30.39
N ASN A 59 -8.22 0.43 -29.18
CA ASN A 59 -8.38 1.19 -27.96
C ASN A 59 -7.26 0.93 -26.94
N VAL A 60 -7.07 1.89 -26.03
CA VAL A 60 -6.25 1.76 -24.81
C VAL A 60 -7.14 2.13 -23.64
N TYR A 61 -7.30 1.23 -22.68
CA TYR A 61 -8.14 1.44 -21.51
C TYR A 61 -7.25 1.49 -20.26
N GLN A 62 -7.40 2.55 -19.43
CA GLN A 62 -6.84 2.62 -18.09
C GLN A 62 -7.93 2.29 -17.08
N ILE A 63 -7.82 1.18 -16.37
CA ILE A 63 -8.73 0.81 -15.27
C ILE A 63 -8.24 1.48 -14.01
N ALA A 64 -9.11 2.25 -13.34
CA ALA A 64 -8.81 2.97 -12.12
C ALA A 64 -9.90 2.73 -11.06
N ASP A 65 -9.50 2.43 -9.83
CA ASP A 65 -10.41 2.36 -8.68
C ASP A 65 -10.73 3.76 -8.12
N GLY A 66 -11.67 3.83 -7.15
CA GLY A 66 -12.21 5.09 -6.64
C GLY A 66 -11.17 6.08 -6.12
N ARG A 67 -10.00 5.61 -5.68
CA ARG A 67 -8.89 6.47 -5.20
C ARG A 67 -8.23 7.26 -6.31
N TYR A 68 -8.32 6.77 -7.54
CA TYR A 68 -7.57 7.24 -8.71
C TYR A 68 -8.41 7.84 -9.82
N HIS A 69 -9.74 7.92 -9.69
CA HIS A 69 -10.61 8.41 -10.76
C HIS A 69 -10.21 9.82 -11.24
N GLU A 70 -10.06 10.77 -10.32
CA GLU A 70 -9.70 12.14 -10.66
C GLU A 70 -8.25 12.25 -11.16
N GLN A 71 -7.33 11.49 -10.56
CA GLN A 71 -5.94 11.49 -10.97
C GLN A 71 -5.77 10.92 -12.39
N ALA A 72 -6.43 9.80 -12.69
CA ALA A 72 -6.37 9.21 -14.03
C ALA A 72 -6.92 10.16 -15.09
N ASP A 73 -8.05 10.81 -14.82
CA ASP A 73 -8.60 11.82 -15.75
C ASP A 73 -7.65 12.98 -16.01
N LYS A 74 -6.86 13.40 -15.02
CA LYS A 74 -5.92 14.53 -15.18
C LYS A 74 -4.60 14.15 -15.86
N GLU A 75 -4.15 12.91 -15.71
CA GLU A 75 -2.83 12.50 -16.15
C GLU A 75 -2.80 11.85 -17.55
N VAL A 76 -3.90 11.19 -17.98
CA VAL A 76 -3.90 10.50 -19.27
C VAL A 76 -4.20 11.45 -20.44
N ASP A 77 -3.66 11.10 -21.62
CA ASP A 77 -4.07 11.75 -22.89
C ASP A 77 -5.38 11.10 -23.39
N HIS A 78 -6.51 11.78 -23.18
CA HIS A 78 -7.84 11.29 -23.57
C HIS A 78 -8.03 11.08 -25.09
N ASN A 79 -7.13 11.58 -25.95
CA ASN A 79 -7.11 11.24 -27.38
C ASN A 79 -6.56 9.84 -27.64
N VAL A 80 -5.91 9.21 -26.64
CA VAL A 80 -5.26 7.90 -26.77
C VAL A 80 -5.82 6.89 -25.77
N VAL A 81 -6.18 7.33 -24.57
CA VAL A 81 -6.52 6.48 -23.42
C VAL A 81 -7.93 6.78 -22.93
N THR A 82 -8.75 5.76 -22.82
CA THR A 82 -10.07 5.82 -22.16
C THR A 82 -9.93 5.37 -20.72
N VAL A 83 -10.34 6.20 -19.76
CA VAL A 83 -10.35 5.83 -18.33
C VAL A 83 -11.63 5.05 -18.01
N LEU A 84 -11.45 3.83 -17.51
CA LEU A 84 -12.53 3.00 -16.96
C LEU A 84 -12.57 3.18 -15.44
N LYS A 85 -13.57 3.90 -14.95
CA LYS A 85 -13.78 4.18 -13.55
C LYS A 85 -14.53 3.04 -12.88
N MET A 86 -13.81 2.20 -12.14
CA MET A 86 -14.43 1.09 -11.41
C MET A 86 -15.44 1.61 -10.40
N GLN A 87 -16.65 1.07 -10.47
CA GLN A 87 -17.67 1.33 -9.46
C GLN A 87 -17.34 0.58 -8.17
N GLN A 88 -17.83 1.11 -7.05
CA GLN A 88 -17.68 0.45 -5.76
C GLN A 88 -18.34 -0.93 -5.81
N GLY A 89 -17.56 -1.98 -5.48
CA GLY A 89 -18.01 -3.39 -5.58
C GLY A 89 -17.66 -4.09 -6.88
N SER A 90 -17.24 -3.38 -7.94
CA SER A 90 -16.68 -3.97 -9.15
C SER A 90 -15.26 -4.52 -8.92
N SER A 91 -14.80 -5.39 -9.81
CA SER A 91 -13.45 -5.93 -9.77
C SER A 91 -12.68 -5.63 -11.05
N PRO A 92 -11.34 -5.49 -11.01
CA PRO A 92 -10.53 -5.32 -12.23
C PRO A 92 -10.80 -6.39 -13.28
N ILE A 93 -11.06 -7.63 -12.85
CA ILE A 93 -11.36 -8.74 -13.77
C ILE A 93 -12.66 -8.50 -14.54
N GLU A 94 -13.68 -7.91 -13.93
CA GLU A 94 -14.95 -7.59 -14.61
C GLU A 94 -14.72 -6.51 -15.65
N GLU A 95 -14.00 -5.46 -15.31
CA GLU A 95 -13.68 -4.38 -16.27
C GLU A 95 -12.84 -4.90 -17.44
N ILE A 96 -11.84 -5.77 -17.18
CA ILE A 96 -11.04 -6.43 -18.21
C ILE A 96 -11.94 -7.21 -19.17
N LEU A 97 -12.85 -8.02 -18.64
CA LEU A 97 -13.72 -8.87 -19.45
C LEU A 97 -14.82 -8.09 -20.18
N ASN A 98 -15.19 -6.90 -19.70
CA ASN A 98 -16.23 -6.06 -20.33
C ASN A 98 -15.75 -5.37 -21.61
N VAL A 99 -14.45 -5.10 -21.73
CA VAL A 99 -13.88 -4.47 -22.94
C VAL A 99 -13.39 -5.47 -23.98
N LEU A 100 -13.53 -6.78 -23.73
CA LEU A 100 -13.10 -7.84 -24.63
C LEU A 100 -14.29 -8.52 -25.30
N ASP A 101 -14.18 -8.74 -26.60
CA ASP A 101 -15.15 -9.48 -27.38
C ASP A 101 -15.15 -10.98 -27.08
N LYS A 102 -16.27 -11.64 -27.37
CA LYS A 102 -16.33 -13.11 -27.28
C LYS A 102 -15.34 -13.73 -28.28
N ASN A 103 -14.73 -14.85 -27.86
CA ASN A 103 -13.74 -15.61 -28.63
C ASN A 103 -12.39 -14.89 -28.81
N SER A 104 -12.17 -13.72 -28.16
CA SER A 104 -10.89 -13.03 -28.21
C SER A 104 -9.78 -13.74 -27.41
N THR A 105 -8.54 -13.38 -27.71
CA THR A 105 -7.33 -13.84 -26.98
C THR A 105 -6.70 -12.67 -26.24
N LEU A 106 -6.58 -12.77 -24.91
CA LEU A 106 -5.90 -11.81 -24.05
C LEU A 106 -4.52 -12.31 -23.66
N ILE A 107 -3.48 -11.51 -23.88
CA ILE A 107 -2.10 -11.78 -23.44
C ILE A 107 -1.89 -11.22 -22.04
N LEU A 108 -1.20 -11.99 -21.18
CA LEU A 108 -0.74 -11.61 -19.85
C LEU A 108 0.76 -11.84 -19.72
N THR A 109 1.46 -10.91 -19.05
CA THR A 109 2.87 -11.11 -18.67
C THR A 109 2.94 -11.95 -17.39
N ALA A 110 3.28 -13.22 -17.52
CA ALA A 110 3.22 -14.19 -16.42
C ALA A 110 4.09 -13.81 -15.20
N ASN A 111 5.19 -13.10 -15.39
CA ASN A 111 6.02 -12.58 -14.29
C ASN A 111 5.30 -11.54 -13.43
N LYS A 112 4.40 -10.77 -14.02
CA LYS A 112 3.81 -9.55 -13.42
C LYS A 112 2.37 -9.74 -12.95
N VAL A 113 1.84 -10.96 -12.98
CA VAL A 113 0.48 -11.28 -12.54
C VAL A 113 0.49 -12.40 -11.50
N PRO A 114 -0.28 -12.26 -10.39
CA PRO A 114 -0.43 -13.34 -9.42
C PRO A 114 -1.16 -14.56 -10.01
N MET A 115 -0.73 -15.77 -9.66
CA MET A 115 -1.41 -17.00 -10.09
C MET A 115 -2.89 -17.03 -9.68
N GLN A 116 -3.21 -16.52 -8.50
CA GLN A 116 -4.60 -16.47 -8.01
C GLN A 116 -5.48 -15.56 -8.88
N PHE A 117 -4.95 -14.42 -9.32
CA PHE A 117 -5.63 -13.54 -10.27
C PHE A 117 -5.87 -14.25 -11.61
N CYS A 118 -4.83 -14.93 -12.14
CA CYS A 118 -4.94 -15.67 -13.40
C CYS A 118 -6.00 -16.75 -13.34
N GLN A 119 -6.02 -17.58 -12.29
CA GLN A 119 -7.02 -18.64 -12.12
C GLN A 119 -8.45 -18.08 -12.05
N THR A 120 -8.64 -16.93 -11.39
CA THR A 120 -9.96 -16.27 -11.31
C THR A 120 -10.35 -15.69 -12.66
N LEU A 121 -9.42 -15.06 -13.35
CA LEU A 121 -9.63 -14.50 -14.69
C LEU A 121 -9.96 -15.61 -15.70
N GLU A 122 -9.18 -16.68 -15.75
CA GLU A 122 -9.42 -17.83 -16.65
C GLU A 122 -10.81 -18.44 -16.46
N LYS A 123 -11.21 -18.65 -15.19
CA LYS A 123 -12.54 -19.17 -14.87
C LYS A 123 -13.68 -18.27 -15.35
N LYS A 124 -13.53 -16.94 -15.22
CA LYS A 124 -14.53 -15.98 -15.69
C LYS A 124 -14.48 -15.79 -17.22
N ALA A 125 -13.29 -15.76 -17.81
CA ALA A 125 -13.02 -15.62 -19.24
C ALA A 125 -13.63 -16.80 -20.06
N ALA A 126 -13.53 -18.03 -19.53
CA ALA A 126 -14.10 -19.21 -20.15
C ALA A 126 -15.60 -19.09 -20.44
N LYS A 127 -16.36 -18.38 -19.59
CA LYS A 127 -17.80 -18.13 -19.79
C LYS A 127 -18.09 -17.26 -21.02
N LYS A 128 -17.15 -16.40 -21.42
CA LYS A 128 -17.19 -15.56 -22.62
C LYS A 128 -16.42 -16.18 -23.79
N LYS A 129 -15.87 -17.39 -23.64
CA LYS A 129 -14.96 -18.06 -24.59
C LYS A 129 -13.71 -17.23 -24.91
N ILE A 130 -13.27 -16.39 -23.97
CA ILE A 130 -12.02 -15.62 -24.10
C ILE A 130 -10.86 -16.53 -23.71
N LYS A 131 -9.85 -16.60 -24.58
CA LYS A 131 -8.62 -17.36 -24.35
C LYS A 131 -7.58 -16.50 -23.63
N ILE A 132 -6.95 -17.04 -22.60
CA ILE A 132 -5.81 -16.40 -21.93
C ILE A 132 -4.51 -17.00 -22.48
N SER A 133 -3.58 -16.14 -22.86
CA SER A 133 -2.24 -16.52 -23.36
C SER A 133 -1.18 -15.87 -22.49
N TYR A 134 -0.08 -16.56 -22.23
CA TYR A 134 0.99 -16.10 -21.35
C TYR A 134 2.28 -15.84 -22.12
N ILE A 135 2.94 -14.73 -21.81
CA ILE A 135 4.32 -14.42 -22.16
C ILE A 135 5.15 -14.25 -20.90
N LEU A 136 6.44 -14.53 -20.94
CA LEU A 136 7.31 -14.36 -19.77
C LEU A 136 7.77 -12.92 -19.62
N ASN A 137 8.26 -12.31 -20.71
CA ASN A 137 8.86 -10.99 -20.69
C ASN A 137 7.85 -9.94 -21.14
N ASP A 138 7.80 -8.84 -20.42
CA ASP A 138 7.02 -7.67 -20.79
C ASP A 138 7.61 -7.04 -22.07
N PRO A 139 6.80 -6.85 -23.13
CA PRO A 139 7.32 -6.39 -24.44
C PRO A 139 7.82 -4.94 -24.43
N ILE A 140 7.53 -4.17 -23.38
CA ILE A 140 7.91 -2.76 -23.27
C ILE A 140 8.78 -2.46 -22.04
N GLU A 141 9.20 -3.49 -21.31
CA GLU A 141 10.10 -3.32 -20.16
C GLU A 141 11.51 -2.98 -20.64
N ASP A 142 12.08 -1.95 -20.02
CA ASP A 142 13.48 -1.59 -20.20
C ASP A 142 14.32 -2.13 -19.04
N LEU A 143 14.77 -3.37 -19.17
CA LEU A 143 15.57 -4.06 -18.14
C LEU A 143 16.91 -3.37 -17.86
N ALA A 144 17.45 -2.59 -18.81
CA ALA A 144 18.71 -1.84 -18.62
C ALA A 144 18.59 -0.75 -17.55
N GLN A 145 17.36 -0.32 -17.21
CA GLN A 145 17.11 0.68 -16.16
C GLN A 145 16.93 0.07 -14.75
N ASN A 146 16.97 -1.25 -14.62
CA ASN A 146 16.79 -1.89 -13.32
C ASN A 146 18.07 -1.83 -12.48
N LYS A 147 18.23 -0.73 -11.73
CA LYS A 147 19.40 -0.46 -10.85
C LYS A 147 19.27 -1.13 -9.46
N TYR A 148 18.17 -1.80 -9.17
CA TYR A 148 17.80 -2.22 -7.81
C TYR A 148 17.93 -3.73 -7.56
N THR A 149 18.64 -4.46 -8.42
CA THR A 149 18.85 -5.90 -8.26
C THR A 149 20.01 -6.24 -7.32
N ASN A 150 21.04 -5.38 -7.26
CA ASN A 150 22.22 -5.54 -6.40
C ASN A 150 22.35 -4.32 -5.49
N VAL A 151 21.66 -4.34 -4.37
CA VAL A 151 21.52 -3.23 -3.43
C VAL A 151 22.06 -3.62 -2.05
N LYS A 152 22.34 -2.61 -1.22
CA LYS A 152 22.78 -2.82 0.14
C LYS A 152 21.66 -3.42 0.99
N VAL A 153 21.92 -4.58 1.58
CA VAL A 153 21.02 -5.26 2.50
C VAL A 153 21.58 -5.22 3.91
N VAL A 154 20.75 -4.86 4.87
CA VAL A 154 21.10 -4.76 6.29
C VAL A 154 20.24 -5.70 7.11
N GLU A 155 20.79 -6.27 8.20
CA GLU A 155 20.04 -7.07 9.15
C GLU A 155 19.55 -6.19 10.30
N ILE A 156 18.26 -6.30 10.64
CA ILE A 156 17.66 -5.60 11.77
C ILE A 156 17.93 -6.38 13.05
N PRO A 157 18.41 -5.72 14.13
CA PRO A 157 18.82 -6.39 15.34
C PRO A 157 17.66 -7.03 16.11
N LYS A 158 17.96 -8.07 16.87
CA LYS A 158 16.99 -8.80 17.73
C LYS A 158 16.32 -7.92 18.78
N SER A 159 16.94 -6.81 19.19
CA SER A 159 16.30 -5.82 20.06
C SER A 159 15.00 -5.26 19.48
N ILE A 160 14.85 -5.26 18.15
CA ILE A 160 13.61 -4.87 17.45
C ILE A 160 12.80 -6.12 17.04
N THR A 161 13.44 -7.10 16.38
CA THR A 161 12.75 -8.23 15.72
C THR A 161 12.48 -9.42 16.65
N LYS A 162 12.92 -9.36 17.91
CA LYS A 162 12.79 -10.39 18.94
C LYS A 162 13.57 -11.69 18.63
N TYR A 163 13.49 -12.22 17.42
CA TYR A 163 14.14 -13.46 16.99
C TYR A 163 15.05 -13.21 15.81
N SER A 164 16.19 -13.91 15.73
CA SER A 164 17.04 -13.93 14.54
C SER A 164 16.37 -14.71 13.39
N ALA A 165 16.91 -14.59 12.19
CA ALA A 165 16.47 -15.39 11.05
C ALA A 165 16.59 -16.89 11.32
N GLU A 166 17.70 -17.33 11.92
CA GLU A 166 17.94 -18.71 12.29
C GLU A 166 16.92 -19.22 13.32
N GLU A 167 16.60 -18.42 14.35
CA GLU A 167 15.59 -18.78 15.35
C GLU A 167 14.19 -18.87 14.74
N LYS A 168 13.85 -18.02 13.76
CA LYS A 168 12.60 -18.11 13.01
C LYS A 168 12.57 -19.37 12.14
N PHE A 169 13.68 -19.70 11.48
CA PHE A 169 13.83 -20.93 10.69
C PHE A 169 13.60 -22.18 11.56
N LYS A 170 14.28 -22.30 12.70
CA LYS A 170 14.11 -23.42 13.64
C LYS A 170 12.68 -23.54 14.20
N LYS A 171 11.95 -22.43 14.30
CA LYS A 171 10.56 -22.40 14.77
C LYS A 171 9.53 -22.82 13.74
N LEU A 172 9.85 -22.86 12.46
CA LEU A 172 8.91 -23.28 11.39
C LEU A 172 8.42 -24.71 11.57
N LYS A 173 9.29 -25.61 12.00
CA LYS A 173 9.00 -27.04 12.20
C LYS A 173 8.26 -27.65 11.01
N LEU A 174 8.80 -27.42 9.80
CA LEU A 174 8.26 -28.01 8.58
C LEU A 174 8.40 -29.53 8.65
N LYS A 175 7.43 -30.25 8.10
CA LYS A 175 7.51 -31.69 7.93
C LYS A 175 8.42 -32.05 6.75
N ASP A 176 8.94 -33.27 6.70
CA ASP A 176 9.83 -33.70 5.62
C ASP A 176 9.22 -33.60 4.22
N ASN A 177 7.89 -33.70 4.13
CA ASN A 177 7.16 -33.55 2.88
C ASN A 177 6.61 -32.11 2.65
N GLU A 178 7.00 -31.14 3.45
CA GLU A 178 6.58 -29.75 3.32
C GLU A 178 7.75 -28.88 2.84
N VAL A 179 7.43 -27.93 1.96
CA VAL A 179 8.34 -26.90 1.48
C VAL A 179 7.63 -25.57 1.63
N LEU A 180 8.27 -24.60 2.29
CA LEU A 180 7.78 -23.24 2.34
C LEU A 180 8.40 -22.43 1.20
N LEU A 181 7.57 -21.86 0.34
CA LEU A 181 7.98 -21.00 -0.75
C LEU A 181 7.68 -19.54 -0.38
N ILE A 182 8.72 -18.72 -0.33
CA ILE A 182 8.63 -17.27 -0.04
C ILE A 182 8.95 -16.52 -1.33
N THR A 183 7.93 -15.93 -1.94
CA THR A 183 8.05 -15.15 -3.19
C THR A 183 7.74 -13.67 -2.99
N ASN A 184 7.08 -13.31 -1.88
CA ASN A 184 6.81 -11.93 -1.51
C ASN A 184 8.02 -11.32 -0.80
N PRO A 185 8.57 -10.17 -1.27
CA PRO A 185 9.69 -9.49 -0.63
C PRO A 185 9.45 -9.11 0.84
N VAL A 186 8.22 -8.73 1.20
CA VAL A 186 7.85 -8.36 2.57
C VAL A 186 7.86 -9.57 3.49
N ASP A 187 7.36 -10.73 3.04
CA ASP A 187 7.44 -11.99 3.77
C ASP A 187 8.89 -12.45 3.94
N PHE A 188 9.70 -12.28 2.90
CA PHE A 188 11.14 -12.53 2.96
C PHE A 188 11.82 -11.64 3.99
N ALA A 189 11.56 -10.33 3.96
CA ALA A 189 12.10 -9.36 4.90
C ALA A 189 11.69 -9.63 6.35
N TYR A 190 10.43 -10.03 6.58
CA TYR A 190 9.95 -10.46 7.90
C TYR A 190 10.70 -11.68 8.41
N PHE A 191 10.84 -12.70 7.55
CA PHE A 191 11.41 -13.98 7.96
C PHE A 191 12.90 -13.90 8.23
N THR A 192 13.63 -13.16 7.39
CA THR A 192 15.08 -13.01 7.45
C THR A 192 15.57 -11.85 8.30
N ASN A 193 14.71 -10.95 8.74
CA ASN A 193 15.06 -9.65 9.36
C ASN A 193 15.85 -8.72 8.45
N LEU A 194 15.95 -9.01 7.18
CA LEU A 194 16.71 -8.20 6.24
C LEU A 194 15.89 -7.01 5.73
N ARG A 195 16.58 -5.88 5.51
CA ARG A 195 16.00 -4.68 4.92
C ARG A 195 16.89 -4.16 3.82
N ASN A 196 16.25 -3.48 2.88
CA ASN A 196 16.86 -2.65 1.87
C ASN A 196 16.14 -1.29 1.81
N PHE A 197 16.88 -0.20 1.82
CA PHE A 197 16.33 1.15 1.79
C PHE A 197 16.68 1.92 0.52
N ASP A 198 17.39 1.30 -0.42
CA ASP A 198 17.79 1.94 -1.68
C ASP A 198 16.64 1.94 -2.70
N PHE A 199 15.68 0.99 -2.56
CA PHE A 199 14.50 0.96 -3.40
C PHE A 199 13.45 1.94 -2.85
N PRO A 200 12.97 2.90 -3.65
CA PRO A 200 12.02 3.90 -3.19
C PRO A 200 10.74 3.26 -2.64
N TYR A 201 10.29 3.76 -1.50
CA TYR A 201 9.01 3.40 -0.87
C TYR A 201 8.89 1.93 -0.46
N SER A 202 10.01 1.27 -0.24
CA SER A 202 10.03 -0.13 0.22
C SER A 202 11.24 -0.37 1.11
N ALA A 203 11.04 -1.14 2.19
CA ALA A 203 12.14 -1.63 3.03
C ALA A 203 12.47 -3.11 2.76
N ALA A 204 11.81 -3.75 1.80
CA ALA A 204 11.95 -5.18 1.55
C ALA A 204 13.00 -5.47 0.46
N PRO A 205 14.00 -6.33 0.72
CA PRO A 205 14.98 -6.73 -0.27
C PRO A 205 14.35 -7.62 -1.34
N ARG A 206 14.82 -7.49 -2.58
CA ARG A 206 14.35 -8.30 -3.71
C ARG A 206 15.00 -9.67 -3.68
N ALA A 207 14.32 -10.62 -3.07
CA ALA A 207 14.76 -11.99 -2.93
C ALA A 207 13.56 -12.94 -2.86
N LYS A 208 13.82 -14.21 -3.19
CA LYS A 208 12.88 -15.32 -3.01
C LYS A 208 13.55 -16.38 -2.16
N ALA A 209 12.79 -17.30 -1.53
CA ALA A 209 13.38 -18.40 -0.80
C ALA A 209 12.59 -19.70 -0.98
N ILE A 210 13.32 -20.81 -0.89
CA ILE A 210 12.79 -22.17 -0.77
C ILE A 210 13.28 -22.72 0.57
N VAL A 211 12.37 -23.10 1.45
CA VAL A 211 12.69 -23.50 2.81
C VAL A 211 12.14 -24.90 3.07
N THR A 212 13.00 -25.80 3.53
CA THR A 212 12.65 -27.14 3.99
C THR A 212 12.88 -27.24 5.51
N ASN A 213 12.70 -28.41 6.10
CA ASN A 213 13.05 -28.64 7.51
C ASN A 213 14.54 -28.48 7.83
N ASN A 214 15.44 -28.67 6.84
CA ASN A 214 16.90 -28.69 7.04
C ASN A 214 17.63 -27.56 6.30
N GLU A 215 17.04 -26.98 5.26
CA GLU A 215 17.70 -26.03 4.38
C GLU A 215 16.87 -24.77 4.17
N PHE A 216 17.56 -23.64 4.13
CA PHE A 216 17.03 -22.34 3.80
C PHE A 216 17.79 -21.80 2.59
N GLU A 217 17.20 -21.95 1.40
CA GLU A 217 17.79 -21.47 0.15
C GLU A 217 17.27 -20.07 -0.18
N ILE A 218 18.18 -19.09 -0.27
CA ILE A 218 17.88 -17.71 -0.67
C ILE A 218 18.31 -17.50 -2.12
N PHE A 219 17.44 -16.89 -2.91
CA PHE A 219 17.68 -16.54 -4.32
C PHE A 219 17.65 -15.01 -4.46
N THR A 220 18.81 -14.41 -4.71
CA THR A 220 18.99 -12.97 -4.82
C THR A 220 20.27 -12.62 -5.56
N ASP A 221 20.34 -11.40 -6.10
CA ASP A 221 21.57 -10.86 -6.67
C ASP A 221 22.28 -9.91 -5.68
N SER A 222 21.66 -9.62 -4.53
CA SER A 222 22.23 -8.80 -3.47
C SER A 222 23.11 -9.61 -2.51
N LYS A 223 24.10 -8.96 -1.91
CA LYS A 223 24.94 -9.58 -0.86
C LYS A 223 24.15 -9.72 0.44
N ILE A 224 23.99 -10.95 0.90
CA ILE A 224 23.26 -11.27 2.13
C ILE A 224 24.21 -11.39 3.32
N PRO A 225 23.99 -10.65 4.43
CA PRO A 225 24.85 -10.68 5.61
C PRO A 225 24.60 -11.85 6.59
N LEU A 226 23.64 -12.73 6.28
CA LEU A 226 23.27 -13.85 7.15
C LEU A 226 24.25 -15.03 7.05
N LYS A 227 24.47 -15.71 8.20
CA LYS A 227 25.21 -16.97 8.29
C LYS A 227 24.60 -17.85 9.38
N PHE A 228 24.13 -19.04 9.03
CA PHE A 228 23.70 -20.09 9.95
C PHE A 228 23.68 -21.45 9.24
N ASP A 229 23.65 -22.54 9.99
CA ASP A 229 23.67 -23.89 9.43
C ASP A 229 22.42 -24.16 8.58
N GLY A 230 22.62 -24.74 7.38
CA GLY A 230 21.56 -25.00 6.42
C GLY A 230 21.21 -23.83 5.51
N LEU A 231 21.83 -22.63 5.71
CA LEU A 231 21.64 -21.50 4.79
C LEU A 231 22.47 -21.69 3.51
N LYS A 232 21.79 -21.55 2.37
CA LYS A 232 22.41 -21.51 1.03
C LYS A 232 21.96 -20.25 0.29
N ILE A 233 22.88 -19.64 -0.47
CA ILE A 233 22.60 -18.42 -1.24
C ILE A 233 22.88 -18.68 -2.71
N HIS A 234 21.91 -18.39 -3.56
CA HIS A 234 21.92 -18.61 -5.00
C HIS A 234 21.61 -17.32 -5.76
N LYS A 235 22.01 -17.24 -7.03
CA LYS A 235 21.59 -16.17 -7.94
C LYS A 235 20.07 -16.24 -8.15
N LEU A 236 19.40 -15.09 -8.19
CA LEU A 236 17.95 -15.00 -8.41
C LEU A 236 17.51 -15.73 -9.68
N SER A 237 18.30 -15.66 -10.75
CA SER A 237 18.01 -16.31 -12.03
C SER A 237 17.89 -17.84 -11.96
N THR A 238 18.42 -18.48 -10.90
CA THR A 238 18.36 -19.94 -10.72
C THR A 238 17.10 -20.41 -9.98
N PHE A 239 16.31 -19.51 -9.42
CA PHE A 239 15.13 -19.82 -8.59
C PHE A 239 14.17 -20.81 -9.26
N ARG A 240 13.76 -20.52 -10.50
CA ARG A 240 12.81 -21.38 -11.24
C ARG A 240 13.34 -22.77 -11.51
N LYS A 241 14.66 -22.90 -11.74
CA LYS A 241 15.31 -24.21 -11.91
C LYS A 241 15.21 -25.04 -10.62
N HIS A 242 15.47 -24.44 -9.45
CA HIS A 242 15.32 -25.11 -8.16
C HIS A 242 13.86 -25.47 -7.90
N LEU A 243 12.94 -24.54 -8.12
CA LEU A 243 11.50 -24.76 -7.97
C LEU A 243 11.00 -25.92 -8.86
N ALA A 244 11.46 -25.99 -10.11
CA ALA A 244 11.10 -27.04 -11.04
C ALA A 244 11.58 -28.44 -10.64
N ASN A 245 12.54 -28.56 -9.73
CA ASN A 245 13.05 -29.84 -9.24
C ASN A 245 12.31 -30.39 -8.01
N ILE A 246 11.42 -29.62 -7.41
CA ILE A 246 10.62 -30.06 -6.26
C ILE A 246 9.56 -31.06 -6.73
N ARG A 247 9.48 -32.23 -6.05
CA ARG A 247 8.55 -33.30 -6.38
C ARG A 247 7.85 -33.84 -5.13
N GLU A 248 6.59 -34.24 -5.29
CA GLU A 248 5.82 -34.97 -4.29
C GLU A 248 5.74 -34.27 -2.91
N LYS A 249 5.78 -32.93 -2.90
CA LYS A 249 5.77 -32.12 -1.69
C LYS A 249 4.46 -31.36 -1.53
N SER A 250 4.17 -30.99 -0.29
CA SER A 250 3.20 -29.94 0.04
C SER A 250 3.92 -28.60 0.03
N ILE A 251 3.64 -27.75 -0.95
CA ILE A 251 4.23 -26.42 -1.07
C ILE A 251 3.33 -25.42 -0.34
N LEU A 252 3.84 -24.86 0.76
CA LEU A 252 3.21 -23.79 1.51
C LEU A 252 3.57 -22.45 0.85
N VAL A 253 2.60 -21.72 0.33
CA VAL A 253 2.85 -20.46 -0.41
C VAL A 253 1.70 -19.46 -0.24
N ASP A 254 2.01 -18.18 -0.32
CA ASP A 254 1.00 -17.16 -0.55
C ASP A 254 0.65 -17.13 -2.05
N LYS A 255 -0.56 -17.59 -2.37
CA LYS A 255 -1.04 -17.68 -3.75
C LYS A 255 -1.25 -16.31 -4.41
N GLY A 256 -1.49 -15.27 -3.61
CA GLY A 256 -1.62 -13.88 -4.06
C GLY A 256 -0.27 -13.24 -4.40
N ALA A 257 0.82 -13.80 -3.87
CA ALA A 257 2.18 -13.32 -4.10
C ALA A 257 3.03 -14.26 -4.97
N LEU A 258 2.48 -15.38 -5.40
CA LEU A 258 3.13 -16.29 -6.36
C LEU A 258 2.82 -15.82 -7.78
N SER A 259 3.83 -15.44 -8.56
CA SER A 259 3.63 -15.09 -9.96
C SER A 259 3.15 -16.29 -10.78
N GLN A 260 2.39 -16.03 -11.85
CA GLN A 260 1.96 -17.08 -12.77
C GLN A 260 3.15 -17.79 -13.40
N ALA A 261 4.24 -17.07 -13.68
CA ALA A 261 5.46 -17.66 -14.25
C ALA A 261 6.16 -18.63 -13.29
N ASP A 262 6.19 -18.32 -11.99
CA ASP A 262 6.74 -19.23 -10.98
C ASP A 262 5.81 -20.42 -10.76
N PHE A 263 4.49 -20.19 -10.74
CA PHE A 263 3.50 -21.28 -10.65
C PHE A 263 3.64 -22.29 -11.79
N MET A 264 3.86 -21.83 -13.02
CA MET A 264 4.06 -22.71 -14.19
C MET A 264 5.29 -23.62 -14.09
N GLN A 265 6.24 -23.34 -13.19
CA GLN A 265 7.40 -24.19 -12.93
C GLN A 265 7.12 -25.27 -11.87
N ILE A 266 6.03 -25.16 -11.11
CA ILE A 266 5.70 -26.12 -10.07
C ILE A 266 5.22 -27.42 -10.70
N HIS A 267 5.92 -28.51 -10.44
CA HIS A 267 5.55 -29.82 -10.97
C HIS A 267 4.18 -30.30 -10.44
N SER A 268 3.41 -30.95 -11.28
CA SER A 268 2.02 -31.40 -10.99
C SER A 268 1.89 -32.39 -9.83
N SER A 269 2.97 -33.10 -9.47
CA SER A 269 2.97 -33.99 -8.29
C SER A 269 2.92 -33.25 -6.96
N ASN A 270 3.16 -31.93 -6.94
CA ASN A 270 3.13 -31.13 -5.73
C ASN A 270 1.72 -30.64 -5.40
N LYS A 271 1.43 -30.47 -4.10
CA LYS A 271 0.16 -29.92 -3.62
C LYS A 271 0.37 -28.54 -3.04
N LEU A 272 -0.32 -27.51 -3.57
CA LEU A 272 -0.26 -26.16 -3.03
C LEU A 272 -1.18 -25.99 -1.82
N LYS A 273 -0.62 -25.50 -0.72
CA LYS A 273 -1.31 -25.11 0.50
C LYS A 273 -1.03 -23.63 0.81
N SER A 274 -1.93 -22.97 1.51
CA SER A 274 -1.69 -21.59 1.94
C SER A 274 -0.60 -21.53 3.02
N SER A 275 0.36 -20.64 2.83
CA SER A 275 1.31 -20.25 3.87
C SER A 275 0.60 -19.45 4.97
N LYS A 276 1.17 -19.44 6.18
CA LYS A 276 0.70 -18.61 7.30
C LYS A 276 1.63 -17.43 7.61
N ILE A 277 2.65 -17.19 6.80
CA ILE A 277 3.63 -16.12 7.07
C ILE A 277 2.93 -14.76 7.15
N PHE A 278 1.99 -14.49 6.26
CA PHE A 278 1.24 -13.23 6.26
C PHE A 278 0.50 -12.98 7.58
N GLU A 279 -0.05 -14.01 8.23
CA GLU A 279 -0.68 -13.89 9.55
C GLU A 279 0.36 -13.69 10.67
N LEU A 280 1.55 -14.32 10.55
CA LEU A 280 2.62 -14.18 11.54
C LEU A 280 3.21 -12.77 11.56
N LYS A 281 3.50 -12.19 10.39
CA LYS A 281 4.08 -10.83 10.29
C LYS A 281 3.12 -9.74 10.75
N SER A 282 1.80 -9.94 10.55
CA SER A 282 0.78 -8.97 10.97
C SER A 282 0.70 -8.81 12.48
N GLN A 283 1.02 -9.87 13.24
CA GLN A 283 1.08 -9.83 14.69
C GLN A 283 2.47 -9.40 15.16
N LYS A 284 2.66 -8.11 15.40
CA LYS A 284 3.95 -7.54 15.79
C LYS A 284 4.42 -8.05 17.16
N TYR A 285 5.72 -8.15 17.35
CA TYR A 285 6.29 -8.38 18.68
C TYR A 285 6.22 -7.11 19.53
N ASN A 286 6.23 -7.24 20.85
CA ASN A 286 6.24 -6.08 21.74
C ASN A 286 7.46 -5.16 21.48
N THR A 287 8.60 -5.72 21.10
CA THR A 287 9.80 -4.97 20.72
C THR A 287 9.58 -4.14 19.45
N GLU A 288 8.82 -4.66 18.48
CA GLU A 288 8.44 -3.91 17.28
C GLU A 288 7.44 -2.79 17.62
N ILE A 289 6.50 -3.02 18.55
CA ILE A 289 5.58 -1.96 19.03
C ILE A 289 6.36 -0.83 19.74
N VAL A 290 7.36 -1.17 20.57
CA VAL A 290 8.22 -0.16 21.22
C VAL A 290 9.00 0.66 20.17
N HIS A 291 9.55 0.00 19.15
CA HIS A 291 10.20 0.66 18.04
C HIS A 291 9.24 1.58 17.26
N LEU A 292 8.03 1.10 16.95
CA LEU A 292 7.00 1.90 16.25
C LEU A 292 6.63 3.15 17.05
N LYS A 293 6.44 3.07 18.38
CA LYS A 293 6.17 4.25 19.22
C LYS A 293 7.28 5.29 19.07
N SER A 294 8.55 4.87 19.06
CA SER A 294 9.69 5.78 18.84
C SER A 294 9.68 6.38 17.42
N ALA A 295 9.39 5.57 16.40
CA ALA A 295 9.33 6.01 15.00
C ALA A 295 8.20 7.04 14.79
N PHE A 296 7.02 6.79 15.35
CA PHE A 296 5.89 7.72 15.26
C PHE A 296 6.15 9.01 16.03
N ALA A 297 6.82 8.97 17.19
CA ALA A 297 7.21 10.19 17.91
C ALA A 297 8.16 11.08 17.09
N ARG A 298 9.03 10.50 16.25
CA ARG A 298 9.86 11.24 15.30
C ARG A 298 9.03 11.77 14.11
N THR A 299 8.08 10.99 13.61
CA THR A 299 7.12 11.45 12.58
C THR A 299 6.27 12.63 13.09
N ASP A 300 5.86 12.63 14.37
CA ASP A 300 5.15 13.75 14.99
C ASP A 300 5.98 15.05 14.96
N LYS A 301 7.29 14.96 15.18
CA LYS A 301 8.20 16.13 15.06
C LYS A 301 8.30 16.63 13.60
N VAL A 302 8.27 15.74 12.63
CA VAL A 302 8.21 16.14 11.20
C VAL A 302 6.95 16.95 10.94
N LEU A 303 5.79 16.46 11.40
CA LEU A 303 4.52 17.20 11.25
C LEU A 303 4.54 18.54 11.97
N LYS A 304 5.18 18.64 13.14
CA LYS A 304 5.36 19.93 13.84
C LYS A 304 6.16 20.93 12.99
N LYS A 305 7.28 20.49 12.41
CA LYS A 305 8.09 21.32 11.51
C LYS A 305 7.29 21.74 10.27
N MET A 306 6.44 20.85 9.73
CA MET A 306 5.55 21.18 8.60
C MET A 306 4.50 22.21 9.00
N TYR A 307 3.87 22.06 10.16
CA TYR A 307 2.92 23.04 10.69
C TYR A 307 3.56 24.44 10.84
N ASP A 308 4.76 24.51 11.42
CA ASP A 308 5.49 25.76 11.61
C ASP A 308 5.85 26.40 10.25
N LEU A 309 6.24 25.61 9.27
CA LEU A 309 6.55 26.09 7.92
C LEU A 309 5.29 26.62 7.22
N ILE A 310 4.16 25.92 7.28
CA ILE A 310 2.88 26.36 6.71
C ILE A 310 2.45 27.70 7.31
N ASN A 311 2.62 27.86 8.63
CA ASN A 311 2.22 29.08 9.34
C ASN A 311 3.26 30.19 9.31
N SER A 312 4.40 29.99 8.64
CA SER A 312 5.38 31.05 8.43
C SER A 312 4.88 32.11 7.44
N ASN A 313 5.56 33.27 7.41
CA ASN A 313 5.27 34.35 6.46
C ASN A 313 5.78 34.08 5.03
N LYS A 314 6.31 32.87 4.75
CA LYS A 314 6.82 32.51 3.44
C LYS A 314 5.67 32.23 2.47
N GLN A 315 5.85 32.65 1.22
CA GLN A 315 5.04 32.13 0.13
C GLN A 315 5.59 30.77 -0.28
N LEU A 316 4.75 29.75 -0.26
CA LEU A 316 5.11 28.36 -0.48
C LEU A 316 4.22 27.75 -1.54
N SER A 317 4.80 26.91 -2.38
CA SER A 317 4.08 26.00 -3.27
C SER A 317 3.90 24.63 -2.60
N GLU A 318 3.07 23.77 -3.19
CA GLU A 318 2.99 22.36 -2.78
C GLU A 318 4.35 21.65 -2.90
N TYR A 319 5.15 21.98 -3.95
CA TYR A 319 6.46 21.40 -4.16
C TYR A 319 7.47 21.82 -3.09
N ASP A 320 7.42 23.08 -2.61
CA ASP A 320 8.27 23.53 -1.49
C ASP A 320 7.98 22.72 -0.23
N LEU A 321 6.71 22.46 0.08
CA LEU A 321 6.32 21.61 1.21
C LEU A 321 6.74 20.15 1.00
N TYR A 322 6.64 19.64 -0.24
CA TYR A 322 7.11 18.30 -0.59
C TYR A 322 8.62 18.13 -0.38
N CYS A 323 9.41 19.11 -0.79
CA CYS A 323 10.85 19.10 -0.54
C CYS A 323 11.17 19.21 0.96
N ALA A 324 10.44 20.06 1.67
CA ALA A 324 10.63 20.27 3.10
C ALA A 324 10.34 19.01 3.92
N ILE A 325 9.26 18.27 3.63
CA ILE A 325 8.89 17.09 4.40
C ILE A 325 9.92 15.97 4.25
N ILE A 326 10.47 15.76 3.05
CA ILE A 326 11.54 14.79 2.82
C ILE A 326 12.76 15.15 3.69
N LYS A 327 13.19 16.41 3.65
CA LYS A 327 14.29 16.91 4.46
C LYS A 327 14.04 16.73 5.96
N TYR A 328 12.83 17.02 6.43
CA TYR A 328 12.50 16.89 7.85
C TYR A 328 12.47 15.44 8.33
N PHE A 329 12.05 14.49 7.47
CA PHE A 329 12.20 13.07 7.78
C PHE A 329 13.67 12.64 7.89
N GLU A 330 14.54 13.11 7.00
CA GLU A 330 15.99 12.88 7.07
C GLU A 330 16.60 13.45 8.35
N GLU A 331 16.23 14.68 8.73
CA GLU A 331 16.67 15.33 9.97
C GLU A 331 16.24 14.55 11.23
N GLU A 332 15.05 13.93 11.22
CA GLU A 332 14.57 13.09 12.33
C GLU A 332 15.10 11.64 12.23
N GLY A 333 16.01 11.35 11.31
CA GLY A 333 16.71 10.07 11.20
C GLY A 333 15.96 8.98 10.45
N ALA A 334 14.99 9.35 9.61
CA ALA A 334 14.42 8.40 8.66
C ALA A 334 15.44 8.05 7.57
N VAL A 335 15.52 6.77 7.23
CA VAL A 335 16.43 6.26 6.21
C VAL A 335 15.83 6.30 4.79
N SER A 336 14.50 6.31 4.70
CA SER A 336 13.75 6.55 3.45
C SER A 336 12.27 6.83 3.76
N GLN A 337 11.51 7.24 2.75
CA GLN A 337 10.06 7.40 2.86
C GLN A 337 9.36 6.04 2.77
N SER A 338 8.28 5.81 3.55
CA SER A 338 7.48 4.59 3.49
C SER A 338 6.58 4.53 2.25
N PHE A 339 6.22 5.70 1.72
CA PHE A 339 5.56 5.93 0.44
C PHE A 339 5.87 7.34 -0.04
N LYS A 340 5.44 7.69 -1.26
CA LYS A 340 5.59 9.04 -1.78
C LYS A 340 4.68 9.98 -1.00
N PRO A 341 5.21 10.99 -0.29
CA PRO A 341 4.38 11.92 0.46
C PRO A 341 3.34 12.62 -0.41
N ILE A 342 2.11 12.74 0.10
CA ILE A 342 1.03 13.48 -0.52
C ILE A 342 0.99 14.88 0.10
N ILE A 343 1.18 15.90 -0.71
CA ILE A 343 1.04 17.30 -0.33
C ILE A 343 0.02 17.91 -1.28
N ALA A 344 -1.21 18.07 -0.82
CA ALA A 344 -2.32 18.50 -1.65
C ALA A 344 -3.02 19.72 -1.04
N SER A 345 -3.05 20.85 -1.75
CA SER A 345 -3.64 22.09 -1.26
C SER A 345 -4.89 22.53 -2.04
N GLY A 346 -5.86 23.10 -1.33
CA GLY A 346 -7.10 23.59 -1.92
C GLY A 346 -7.81 22.50 -2.73
N THR A 347 -8.12 22.75 -4.00
CA THR A 347 -8.83 21.78 -4.86
C THR A 347 -8.06 20.49 -5.11
N ASN A 348 -6.72 20.48 -5.02
CA ASN A 348 -5.94 19.26 -5.19
C ASN A 348 -6.15 18.26 -4.04
N SER A 349 -6.58 18.73 -2.86
CA SER A 349 -6.89 17.84 -1.74
C SER A 349 -8.08 16.90 -1.99
N SER A 350 -8.89 17.16 -3.04
CA SER A 350 -9.95 16.25 -3.47
C SER A 350 -9.40 14.95 -4.10
N ILE A 351 -8.14 14.97 -4.56
CA ILE A 351 -7.49 13.81 -5.17
C ILE A 351 -6.87 12.95 -4.08
N ILE A 352 -7.48 11.82 -3.78
CA ILE A 352 -7.17 10.97 -2.63
C ILE A 352 -5.68 10.59 -2.57
N HIS A 353 -5.10 10.20 -3.71
CA HIS A 353 -3.69 9.83 -3.85
C HIS A 353 -2.92 10.83 -4.74
N TYR A 354 -3.07 12.13 -4.45
CA TYR A 354 -2.38 13.18 -5.19
C TYR A 354 -0.86 12.98 -5.19
N SER A 355 -0.29 12.64 -6.33
CA SER A 355 1.10 12.18 -6.44
C SER A 355 2.07 13.21 -7.02
N VAL A 356 1.57 14.38 -7.47
CA VAL A 356 2.38 15.38 -8.17
C VAL A 356 2.22 16.75 -7.49
N ALA A 357 2.96 16.95 -6.40
CA ALA A 357 3.05 18.26 -5.77
C ALA A 357 3.58 19.31 -6.78
N SER A 358 2.84 20.38 -6.98
CA SER A 358 3.09 21.36 -8.04
C SER A 358 3.88 22.56 -7.52
N ASP A 359 4.92 22.96 -8.24
CA ASP A 359 5.69 24.20 -8.04
C ASP A 359 4.87 25.45 -8.44
N LYS A 360 3.84 25.27 -9.29
CA LYS A 360 2.94 26.34 -9.74
C LYS A 360 1.73 26.54 -8.83
N LYS A 361 1.40 25.56 -7.99
CA LYS A 361 0.29 25.68 -7.03
C LYS A 361 0.79 26.34 -5.75
N MET A 362 0.64 27.66 -5.71
CA MET A 362 0.93 28.46 -4.51
C MET A 362 -0.18 28.27 -3.47
N ILE A 363 0.23 28.12 -2.22
CA ILE A 363 -0.68 27.98 -1.07
C ILE A 363 -1.22 29.36 -0.70
N LYS A 364 -2.53 29.48 -0.61
CA LYS A 364 -3.24 30.73 -0.33
C LYS A 364 -3.87 30.73 1.06
N ASP A 365 -4.21 31.88 1.54
CA ASP A 365 -5.02 32.03 2.74
C ASP A 365 -6.38 31.31 2.56
N GLY A 366 -6.80 30.58 3.57
CA GLY A 366 -7.99 29.73 3.53
C GLY A 366 -7.80 28.33 2.88
N ASP A 367 -6.67 28.05 2.22
CA ASP A 367 -6.43 26.73 1.64
C ASP A 367 -6.24 25.66 2.73
N MET A 368 -7.03 24.58 2.66
CA MET A 368 -6.72 23.34 3.37
C MET A 368 -5.54 22.67 2.68
N ILE A 369 -4.65 22.11 3.49
CA ILE A 369 -3.43 21.43 3.04
C ILE A 369 -3.42 20.03 3.65
N MET A 370 -3.74 19.03 2.85
CA MET A 370 -3.67 17.64 3.25
C MET A 370 -2.22 17.15 3.09
N ILE A 371 -1.64 16.68 4.19
CA ILE A 371 -0.32 16.08 4.26
C ILE A 371 -0.48 14.64 4.72
N ASP A 372 -0.15 13.72 3.83
CA ASP A 372 -0.13 12.30 4.10
C ASP A 372 1.30 11.81 3.90
N CYS A 373 1.91 11.25 4.96
CA CYS A 373 3.34 11.00 4.99
C CYS A 373 3.74 9.90 5.96
N GLY A 374 4.88 9.30 5.66
CA GLY A 374 5.50 8.33 6.53
C GLY A 374 6.93 8.03 6.14
N GLY A 375 7.67 7.41 7.04
CA GLY A 375 9.07 7.08 6.84
C GLY A 375 9.43 5.70 7.39
N TYR A 376 10.55 5.19 6.90
CA TYR A 376 11.25 4.07 7.48
C TYR A 376 12.38 4.59 8.36
N PHE A 377 12.42 4.11 9.58
CA PHE A 377 13.52 4.31 10.50
C PHE A 377 14.35 3.01 10.61
N GLU A 378 15.28 2.94 11.55
CA GLU A 378 16.26 1.86 11.68
C GLU A 378 15.68 0.43 11.72
N GLY A 379 14.42 0.25 12.14
CA GLY A 379 13.74 -1.06 12.16
C GLY A 379 13.12 -1.47 10.83
N GLY A 380 13.00 -0.52 9.89
CA GLY A 380 12.39 -0.77 8.58
C GLY A 380 10.93 -1.25 8.70
N ILE A 381 10.19 -0.66 9.65
CA ILE A 381 8.73 -0.75 9.77
C ILE A 381 8.18 0.63 9.44
N ALA A 382 7.18 0.70 8.57
CA ALA A 382 6.63 1.94 8.08
C ALA A 382 5.93 2.74 9.18
N THR A 383 6.06 4.07 9.15
CA THR A 383 5.09 4.97 9.76
C THR A 383 4.14 5.49 8.69
N ASP A 384 2.93 5.91 9.09
CA ASP A 384 1.86 6.36 8.22
C ASP A 384 0.91 7.27 9.00
N ILE A 385 0.72 8.50 8.51
CA ILE A 385 -0.16 9.48 9.15
C ILE A 385 -0.61 10.56 8.18
N THR A 386 -1.90 10.88 8.23
CA THR A 386 -2.45 12.04 7.51
C THR A 386 -2.93 13.11 8.49
N ARG A 387 -2.58 14.36 8.19
CA ARG A 387 -3.19 15.56 8.78
C ARG A 387 -3.61 16.54 7.69
N THR A 388 -4.76 17.14 7.88
CA THR A 388 -5.20 18.28 7.08
C THR A 388 -5.03 19.55 7.89
N PHE A 389 -4.16 20.45 7.43
CA PHE A 389 -3.87 21.77 8.00
C PHE A 389 -4.62 22.86 7.23
N VAL A 390 -4.52 24.11 7.69
CA VAL A 390 -5.01 25.28 6.98
C VAL A 390 -3.97 26.40 7.01
N LYS A 391 -3.82 27.12 5.90
CA LYS A 391 -3.11 28.40 5.87
C LYS A 391 -4.11 29.51 6.22
N GLY A 392 -3.81 30.30 7.26
CA GLY A 392 -4.68 31.41 7.64
C GLY A 392 -6.07 31.00 8.13
N ASN A 393 -7.13 31.63 7.61
CA ASN A 393 -8.51 31.48 8.10
C ASN A 393 -9.36 30.60 7.17
N PRO A 394 -9.85 29.43 7.62
CA PRO A 394 -10.74 28.59 6.83
C PRO A 394 -12.16 29.16 6.74
N ASN A 395 -12.88 28.83 5.67
CA ASN A 395 -14.32 29.10 5.56
C ASN A 395 -15.14 28.06 6.35
N ASP A 396 -16.44 28.30 6.48
CA ASP A 396 -17.35 27.46 7.28
C ASP A 396 -17.52 26.05 6.68
N GLU A 397 -17.48 25.91 5.36
CA GLU A 397 -17.55 24.60 4.71
C GLU A 397 -16.32 23.75 5.02
N CYS A 398 -15.12 24.34 5.02
CA CYS A 398 -13.88 23.67 5.43
C CYS A 398 -13.98 23.17 6.88
N LYS A 399 -14.47 24.01 7.79
CA LYS A 399 -14.68 23.62 9.19
C LYS A 399 -15.70 22.51 9.32
N ARG A 400 -16.82 22.61 8.60
CA ARG A 400 -17.89 21.62 8.63
C ARG A 400 -17.42 20.24 8.21
N ILE A 401 -16.76 20.12 7.04
CA ILE A 401 -16.31 18.83 6.53
C ILE A 401 -15.16 18.26 7.36
N TYR A 402 -14.23 19.10 7.82
CA TYR A 402 -13.15 18.66 8.70
C TYR A 402 -13.70 18.09 10.01
N THR A 403 -14.63 18.82 10.65
CA THR A 403 -15.26 18.37 11.90
C THR A 403 -16.04 17.08 11.69
N LYS A 404 -16.67 16.90 10.52
CA LYS A 404 -17.37 15.65 10.17
C LYS A 404 -16.43 14.45 10.11
N VAL A 405 -15.26 14.61 9.46
CA VAL A 405 -14.23 13.57 9.40
C VAL A 405 -13.64 13.30 10.80
N LEU A 406 -13.39 14.34 11.59
CA LEU A 406 -12.93 14.20 12.98
C LEU A 406 -13.92 13.40 13.83
N LYS A 407 -15.21 13.66 13.72
CA LYS A 407 -16.25 12.88 14.43
C LYS A 407 -16.23 11.41 14.04
N ALA A 408 -16.03 11.10 12.76
CA ALA A 408 -15.89 9.73 12.30
C ALA A 408 -14.65 9.04 12.90
N PHE A 409 -13.51 9.74 12.95
CA PHE A 409 -12.30 9.25 13.63
C PHE A 409 -12.55 9.01 15.13
N ILE A 410 -13.08 10.01 15.85
CA ILE A 410 -13.38 9.89 17.29
C ILE A 410 -14.33 8.71 17.55
N SER A 411 -15.43 8.62 16.80
CA SER A 411 -16.41 7.53 16.92
C SER A 411 -15.77 6.16 16.70
N THR A 412 -14.84 6.04 15.75
CA THR A 412 -14.16 4.78 15.46
C THR A 412 -13.15 4.42 16.54
N TYR A 413 -12.35 5.39 16.98
CA TYR A 413 -11.31 5.17 17.97
C TYR A 413 -11.87 4.91 19.38
N THR A 414 -12.91 5.64 19.79
CA THR A 414 -13.45 5.56 21.17
C THR A 414 -14.53 4.51 21.36
N LYS A 415 -15.02 3.88 20.28
CA LYS A 415 -16.05 2.85 20.38
C LYS A 415 -15.56 1.65 21.19
N LYS A 416 -16.40 1.17 22.08
CA LYS A 416 -16.18 -0.11 22.75
C LYS A 416 -16.53 -1.25 21.80
N TYR A 417 -15.53 -2.00 21.41
CA TYR A 417 -15.67 -3.15 20.54
C TYR A 417 -15.67 -4.45 21.35
N SER A 418 -16.28 -5.50 20.78
CA SER A 418 -16.24 -6.85 21.36
C SER A 418 -14.93 -7.57 21.01
N PRO A 419 -14.53 -8.61 21.76
CA PRO A 419 -13.37 -9.43 21.41
C PRO A 419 -13.43 -10.08 20.01
N ASP A 420 -14.62 -10.27 19.45
CA ASP A 420 -14.84 -10.89 18.15
C ASP A 420 -14.93 -9.87 17.00
N THR A 421 -14.68 -8.59 17.29
CA THR A 421 -14.69 -7.52 16.28
C THR A 421 -13.71 -7.83 15.16
N THR A 422 -14.23 -7.79 13.95
CA THR A 422 -13.46 -7.96 12.72
C THR A 422 -12.98 -6.60 12.20
N TRP A 423 -11.98 -6.61 11.30
CA TRP A 423 -11.56 -5.37 10.64
C TRP A 423 -12.62 -4.79 9.69
N GLN A 424 -13.59 -5.60 9.23
CA GLN A 424 -14.75 -5.10 8.49
C GLN A 424 -15.67 -4.25 9.39
N ASP A 425 -15.84 -4.63 10.66
CA ASP A 425 -16.68 -3.89 11.62
C ASP A 425 -16.13 -2.49 11.91
N ILE A 426 -14.80 -2.33 11.85
CA ILE A 426 -14.14 -1.02 11.95
C ILE A 426 -14.56 -0.13 10.79
N ASP A 427 -14.50 -0.62 9.55
CA ASP A 427 -14.89 0.15 8.36
C ASP A 427 -16.39 0.50 8.39
N LEU A 428 -17.25 -0.46 8.68
CA LEU A 428 -18.68 -0.24 8.77
C LEU A 428 -19.04 0.83 9.80
N ASN A 429 -18.34 0.83 10.95
CA ASN A 429 -18.55 1.87 11.98
C ASN A 429 -18.10 3.25 11.52
N THR A 430 -16.95 3.35 10.87
CA THR A 430 -16.42 4.62 10.34
C THR A 430 -17.34 5.17 9.27
N ARG A 431 -17.65 4.36 8.29
CA ARG A 431 -18.41 4.71 7.09
C ARG A 431 -19.80 5.25 7.38
N LYS A 432 -20.54 4.64 8.32
CA LYS A 432 -21.89 5.12 8.69
C LYS A 432 -21.92 6.57 9.21
N ASN A 433 -20.79 7.09 9.68
CA ASN A 433 -20.67 8.48 10.15
C ASN A 433 -20.41 9.49 9.03
N LEU A 434 -20.16 9.00 7.78
CA LEU A 434 -19.76 9.82 6.64
C LEU A 434 -20.75 9.77 5.48
N THR A 435 -21.56 8.72 5.35
CA THR A 435 -22.43 8.47 4.19
C THR A 435 -23.53 9.48 3.97
N ASP A 436 -23.91 10.27 4.99
CA ASP A 436 -24.89 11.35 4.85
C ASP A 436 -24.34 12.56 4.07
N GLU A 437 -23.03 12.63 3.83
CA GLU A 437 -22.36 13.67 3.02
C GLU A 437 -22.44 13.40 1.51
N ASP A 438 -22.81 12.21 1.07
CA ASP A 438 -22.98 11.87 -0.34
C ASP A 438 -23.96 12.83 -1.05
N LYS A 439 -25.03 13.25 -0.36
CA LYS A 439 -26.01 14.24 -0.84
C LYS A 439 -25.40 15.62 -1.10
N ASN A 440 -24.28 15.94 -0.44
CA ASN A 440 -23.51 17.17 -0.61
C ASN A 440 -22.38 17.01 -1.64
N GLY A 441 -22.25 15.82 -2.23
CA GLY A 441 -21.21 15.45 -3.21
C GLY A 441 -19.85 15.15 -2.60
N TYR A 442 -19.75 14.98 -1.28
CA TYR A 442 -18.55 14.48 -0.62
C TYR A 442 -18.61 12.98 -0.45
N LEU A 443 -17.63 12.27 -0.96
CA LEU A 443 -17.62 10.82 -0.99
C LEU A 443 -16.47 10.26 -0.14
N PHE A 444 -16.71 9.12 0.51
CA PHE A 444 -15.70 8.31 1.17
C PHE A 444 -15.42 7.05 0.33
N ASN A 445 -14.49 7.16 -0.62
CA ASN A 445 -14.25 6.18 -1.69
C ASN A 445 -13.05 5.25 -1.47
N HIS A 446 -12.59 5.10 -0.23
CA HIS A 446 -11.53 4.14 0.11
C HIS A 446 -11.85 3.35 1.38
N SER A 447 -11.01 2.41 1.77
CA SER A 447 -11.11 1.66 3.02
C SER A 447 -10.85 2.58 4.21
N THR A 448 -11.40 2.24 5.38
CA THR A 448 -11.11 2.97 6.63
C THR A 448 -9.66 2.81 7.05
N GLY A 449 -8.97 1.76 6.57
CA GLY A 449 -7.57 1.57 6.90
C GLY A 449 -7.02 0.22 6.44
N HIS A 450 -5.75 0.05 6.67
CA HIS A 450 -4.97 -1.13 6.29
C HIS A 450 -3.96 -1.48 7.39
N GLY A 451 -3.44 -2.69 7.35
CA GLY A 451 -2.33 -3.08 8.22
C GLY A 451 -1.05 -2.34 7.83
N ILE A 452 -0.23 -2.04 8.84
CA ILE A 452 1.06 -1.36 8.70
C ILE A 452 2.17 -2.29 9.19
N GLY A 453 3.26 -2.38 8.42
CA GLY A 453 4.39 -3.22 8.76
C GLY A 453 5.66 -2.86 7.99
N ILE A 454 6.36 -3.86 7.47
CA ILE A 454 7.52 -3.67 6.61
C ILE A 454 7.13 -2.98 5.29
N SER A 455 5.91 -3.20 4.83
CA SER A 455 5.25 -2.36 3.84
C SER A 455 4.24 -1.47 4.52
N VAL A 456 4.01 -0.25 4.01
CA VAL A 456 2.95 0.62 4.49
C VAL A 456 1.60 -0.07 4.37
N HIS A 457 1.32 -0.72 3.26
CA HIS A 457 0.17 -1.60 3.06
C HIS A 457 0.56 -3.06 3.36
N GLU A 458 0.43 -3.48 4.61
CA GLU A 458 0.74 -4.86 5.02
C GLU A 458 -0.53 -5.59 5.47
N PHE A 459 -1.04 -6.48 4.63
CA PHE A 459 -2.25 -7.24 4.93
C PHE A 459 -1.95 -8.60 5.58
N PRO A 460 -2.87 -9.12 6.45
CA PRO A 460 -3.97 -8.44 7.14
C PRO A 460 -3.51 -7.49 8.26
N PRO A 461 -4.39 -6.61 8.77
CA PRO A 461 -5.80 -6.44 8.47
C PRO A 461 -6.05 -5.56 7.25
N ARG A 462 -7.27 -5.61 6.71
CA ARG A 462 -7.79 -4.68 5.71
C ARG A 462 -9.15 -4.17 6.19
N CYS A 463 -9.19 -2.96 6.74
CA CYS A 463 -10.43 -2.37 7.27
C CYS A 463 -11.32 -1.86 6.13
N SER A 464 -12.00 -2.78 5.47
CA SER A 464 -12.89 -2.52 4.34
C SER A 464 -14.17 -3.36 4.47
N PHE A 465 -15.33 -2.74 4.21
CA PHE A 465 -16.61 -3.44 4.16
C PHE A 465 -16.68 -4.48 3.04
N GLN A 466 -15.82 -4.36 2.03
CA GLN A 466 -15.72 -5.30 0.90
C GLN A 466 -14.84 -6.51 1.19
N ASP A 467 -14.18 -6.58 2.35
CA ASP A 467 -13.35 -7.72 2.71
C ASP A 467 -14.19 -8.92 3.16
N ALA A 468 -14.51 -9.80 2.21
CA ALA A 468 -15.25 -11.04 2.47
C ALA A 468 -14.47 -12.05 3.34
N PHE A 469 -13.18 -11.82 3.61
CA PHE A 469 -12.33 -12.67 4.43
C PHE A 469 -11.95 -12.05 5.77
N ALA A 470 -12.68 -10.99 6.17
CA ALA A 470 -12.44 -10.32 7.44
C ALA A 470 -12.50 -11.30 8.62
N LYS A 471 -11.53 -11.16 9.53
CA LYS A 471 -11.36 -12.00 10.72
C LYS A 471 -11.29 -11.11 11.96
N PRO A 472 -11.50 -11.67 13.16
CA PRO A 472 -11.21 -10.97 14.40
C PRO A 472 -9.74 -10.54 14.49
N PHE A 473 -9.54 -9.39 15.11
CA PHE A 473 -8.19 -8.88 15.37
C PHE A 473 -7.44 -9.77 16.38
N LYS A 474 -6.11 -9.72 16.27
CA LYS A 474 -5.21 -10.30 17.26
C LYS A 474 -4.42 -9.18 17.96
N LYS A 475 -3.98 -9.45 19.19
CA LYS A 475 -3.10 -8.54 19.93
C LYS A 475 -1.88 -8.17 19.08
N ASN A 476 -1.47 -6.90 19.13
CA ASN A 476 -0.35 -6.34 18.38
C ASN A 476 -0.53 -6.30 16.84
N TYR A 477 -1.74 -6.44 16.32
CA TYR A 477 -2.01 -5.98 14.97
C TYR A 477 -1.86 -4.46 14.92
N VAL A 478 -1.17 -3.96 13.92
CA VAL A 478 -1.00 -2.51 13.67
C VAL A 478 -1.75 -2.16 12.39
N PHE A 479 -2.56 -1.10 12.45
CA PHE A 479 -3.37 -0.69 11.30
C PHE A 479 -3.70 0.80 11.34
N SER A 480 -4.08 1.38 10.20
CA SER A 480 -4.54 2.77 10.11
C SER A 480 -6.05 2.89 10.39
N ILE A 481 -6.44 4.06 10.89
CA ILE A 481 -7.82 4.57 10.92
C ILE A 481 -7.76 5.92 10.24
N GLU A 482 -8.24 6.00 8.99
CA GLU A 482 -8.04 7.11 8.06
C GLU A 482 -9.35 7.57 7.37
N PRO A 483 -10.41 7.94 8.11
CA PRO A 483 -11.60 8.49 7.49
C PRO A 483 -11.28 9.72 6.64
N GLY A 484 -11.99 9.87 5.51
CA GLY A 484 -11.84 11.01 4.63
C GLY A 484 -13.11 11.34 3.86
N LEU A 485 -13.25 12.59 3.46
CA LEU A 485 -14.31 13.11 2.60
C LEU A 485 -13.72 13.91 1.46
N TYR A 486 -14.13 13.61 0.24
CA TYR A 486 -13.56 14.22 -0.95
C TYR A 486 -14.65 14.64 -1.92
N LYS A 487 -14.57 15.88 -2.44
CA LYS A 487 -15.47 16.38 -3.48
C LYS A 487 -14.62 16.88 -4.65
N ALA A 488 -14.70 16.15 -5.76
CA ALA A 488 -13.90 16.43 -6.95
C ALA A 488 -13.93 17.90 -7.36
N GLY A 489 -12.76 18.48 -7.62
CA GLY A 489 -12.58 19.88 -7.99
C GLY A 489 -12.90 20.91 -6.90
N THR A 490 -13.20 20.47 -5.68
CA THR A 490 -13.55 21.35 -4.56
C THR A 490 -12.54 21.25 -3.42
N ALA A 491 -12.59 20.18 -2.64
CA ALA A 491 -11.72 19.96 -1.48
C ALA A 491 -11.79 18.51 -1.01
N GLY A 492 -10.79 18.11 -0.23
CA GLY A 492 -10.77 16.86 0.51
C GLY A 492 -10.14 17.02 1.88
N VAL A 493 -10.58 16.17 2.80
CA VAL A 493 -10.05 16.05 4.17
C VAL A 493 -9.80 14.59 4.46
N ARG A 494 -8.62 14.25 4.97
CA ARG A 494 -8.30 12.97 5.59
C ARG A 494 -7.64 13.21 6.95
N LEU A 495 -8.06 12.44 7.94
CA LEU A 495 -7.47 12.42 9.27
C LEU A 495 -7.12 10.99 9.61
N GLU A 496 -5.85 10.71 9.82
CA GLU A 496 -5.35 9.36 9.98
C GLU A 496 -4.48 9.23 11.22
N ASN A 497 -4.65 8.12 11.90
CA ASN A 497 -3.69 7.62 12.89
C ASN A 497 -3.46 6.13 12.72
N ALA A 498 -2.21 5.73 12.83
CA ALA A 498 -1.87 4.34 13.08
C ALA A 498 -2.19 3.97 14.53
N VAL A 499 -2.81 2.80 14.68
CA VAL A 499 -3.16 2.22 15.98
C VAL A 499 -2.63 0.79 16.09
N TYR A 500 -2.49 0.30 17.31
CA TYR A 500 -2.24 -1.13 17.52
C TYR A 500 -3.25 -1.72 18.51
N VAL A 501 -3.52 -3.00 18.35
CA VAL A 501 -4.41 -3.75 19.26
C VAL A 501 -3.63 -4.07 20.53
N LYS A 502 -3.92 -3.34 21.61
CA LYS A 502 -3.29 -3.48 22.93
C LYS A 502 -3.74 -4.75 23.65
N SER A 503 -5.04 -5.01 23.61
CA SER A 503 -5.66 -6.23 24.14
C SER A 503 -6.86 -6.66 23.30
N VAL A 504 -7.20 -7.94 23.36
CA VAL A 504 -8.41 -8.49 22.75
C VAL A 504 -9.39 -8.97 23.83
N LYS A 505 -8.87 -9.58 24.90
CA LYS A 505 -9.66 -10.09 26.04
C LYS A 505 -9.10 -9.54 27.35
N PRO A 506 -9.95 -9.24 28.36
CA PRO A 506 -11.42 -9.35 28.35
C PRO A 506 -12.10 -8.30 27.45
N ASN A 507 -11.44 -7.16 27.17
CA ASN A 507 -11.93 -6.08 26.33
C ASN A 507 -11.03 -5.90 25.11
N PHE A 508 -11.64 -5.58 23.97
CA PHE A 508 -10.91 -5.14 22.81
C PHE A 508 -10.49 -3.67 23.01
N GLU A 509 -9.19 -3.44 23.03
CA GLU A 509 -8.60 -2.11 23.22
C GLU A 509 -7.59 -1.83 22.13
N ILE A 510 -7.68 -0.64 21.54
CA ILE A 510 -6.68 -0.09 20.61
C ILE A 510 -5.98 1.10 21.25
N GLU A 511 -4.73 1.32 20.88
CA GLU A 511 -3.92 2.46 21.32
C GLU A 511 -3.25 3.10 20.12
N VAL A 512 -3.24 4.43 20.05
CA VAL A 512 -2.60 5.17 18.95
C VAL A 512 -1.09 5.13 19.07
N LEU A 513 -0.42 5.19 17.91
CA LEU A 513 1.04 5.29 17.83
C LEU A 513 1.51 6.75 17.70
N SER A 514 0.66 7.64 17.18
CA SER A 514 0.88 9.08 17.12
C SER A 514 -0.19 9.81 17.91
N HIS A 515 0.21 10.87 18.61
CA HIS A 515 -0.69 11.80 19.28
C HIS A 515 -0.59 13.21 18.68
N TYR A 516 -0.15 13.32 17.42
CA TYR A 516 -0.07 14.62 16.78
C TYR A 516 -1.44 15.31 16.80
N PRO A 517 -1.52 16.59 17.22
CA PRO A 517 -2.79 17.32 17.38
C PRO A 517 -3.58 17.47 16.08
N PHE A 518 -4.89 17.72 16.22
CA PHE A 518 -5.76 18.11 15.13
C PHE A 518 -5.70 19.63 14.92
N GLU A 519 -5.98 20.11 13.70
CA GLU A 519 -5.96 21.53 13.34
C GLU A 519 -7.16 22.26 13.95
N GLU A 520 -6.94 22.95 15.06
CA GLU A 520 -8.01 23.59 15.85
C GLU A 520 -8.82 24.62 15.03
N ARG A 521 -8.18 25.35 14.13
CA ARG A 521 -8.84 26.35 13.27
C ARG A 521 -9.87 25.74 12.31
N LEU A 522 -9.75 24.46 12.01
CA LEU A 522 -10.69 23.70 11.17
C LEU A 522 -11.80 23.01 11.97
N ILE A 523 -11.83 23.13 13.30
CA ILE A 523 -12.82 22.46 14.13
C ILE A 523 -13.96 23.43 14.47
N ASP A 524 -15.18 23.08 14.06
CA ASP A 524 -16.39 23.69 14.58
C ASP A 524 -16.85 22.94 15.82
N ARG A 525 -16.47 23.45 17.00
CA ARG A 525 -16.79 22.83 18.28
C ARG A 525 -18.29 22.74 18.57
N SER A 526 -19.12 23.56 17.92
CA SER A 526 -20.58 23.51 18.08
C SER A 526 -21.20 22.22 17.51
N LEU A 527 -20.52 21.58 16.58
CA LEU A 527 -20.94 20.31 15.97
C LEU A 527 -20.54 19.09 16.78
N LEU A 528 -19.73 19.27 17.84
CA LEU A 528 -19.26 18.17 18.69
C LEU A 528 -20.18 17.97 19.90
N THR A 529 -20.44 16.72 20.25
CA THR A 529 -21.07 16.36 21.53
C THR A 529 -20.12 16.65 22.70
N LYS A 530 -20.63 16.73 23.92
CA LYS A 530 -19.81 16.94 25.13
C LYS A 530 -18.71 15.86 25.29
N SER A 531 -19.00 14.62 24.93
CA SER A 531 -18.02 13.53 25.00
C SER A 531 -16.92 13.67 23.95
N GLU A 532 -17.27 14.10 22.74
CA GLU A 532 -16.30 14.35 21.66
C GLU A 532 -15.42 15.57 21.99
N GLN A 533 -15.99 16.63 22.57
CA GLN A 533 -15.22 17.80 23.03
C GLN A 533 -14.23 17.40 24.13
N LYS A 534 -14.67 16.62 25.13
CA LYS A 534 -13.77 16.12 26.18
C LYS A 534 -12.62 15.29 25.61
N PHE A 535 -12.91 14.36 24.69
CA PHE A 535 -11.87 13.58 24.01
C PHE A 535 -10.88 14.48 23.27
N LEU A 536 -11.37 15.47 22.52
CA LEU A 536 -10.55 16.39 21.77
C LEU A 536 -9.66 17.22 22.71
N ASP A 537 -10.20 17.73 23.82
CA ASP A 537 -9.44 18.53 24.79
C ASP A 537 -8.30 17.69 25.38
N GLU A 538 -8.56 16.46 25.81
CA GLU A 538 -7.55 15.54 26.31
C GLU A 538 -6.45 15.25 25.27
N TRP A 539 -6.84 15.10 23.99
CA TRP A 539 -5.92 14.88 22.88
C TRP A 539 -5.03 16.09 22.60
N GLN A 540 -5.62 17.27 22.50
CA GLN A 540 -4.90 18.54 22.26
C GLN A 540 -3.97 18.87 23.42
N ASP A 541 -4.40 18.65 24.66
CA ASP A 541 -3.57 18.87 25.86
C ASP A 541 -2.36 17.93 25.90
N TYR A 542 -2.50 16.68 25.43
CA TYR A 542 -1.35 15.79 25.29
C TYR A 542 -0.35 16.36 24.26
N GLY A 543 -0.82 16.86 23.14
CA GLY A 543 0.02 17.49 22.12
C GLY A 543 0.79 18.70 22.66
N LYS A 544 0.12 19.59 23.42
CA LYS A 544 0.77 20.74 24.07
C LYS A 544 1.84 20.32 25.07
N LYS A 545 1.54 19.37 25.97
CA LYS A 545 2.48 18.85 26.97
C LYS A 545 3.74 18.23 26.36
N ASN A 546 3.65 17.72 25.13
CA ASN A 546 4.76 17.11 24.40
C ASN A 546 5.37 18.03 23.34
N ASN A 547 5.05 19.33 23.34
CA ASN A 547 5.57 20.33 22.40
C ASN A 547 5.29 20.00 20.91
N LEU A 548 4.15 19.37 20.62
CA LEU A 548 3.74 19.01 19.26
C LEU A 548 2.89 20.11 18.61
N CYS A 549 2.35 21.05 19.38
CA CYS A 549 1.66 22.26 18.94
C CYS A 549 1.93 23.43 19.89
N ASN A 550 1.69 24.66 19.43
CA ASN A 550 1.84 25.89 20.22
C ASN A 550 0.60 26.14 21.07
#